data_edfb09a847a72ed59c5d8e60a034cd48
#
_entry.id   edfb09a847a72ed59c5d8e60a034cd48
#
_cell.length_a   1.000
_cell.length_b   1.000
_cell.length_c   1.000
_cell.angle_alpha   90.00
_cell.angle_beta   90.00
_cell.angle_gamma   90.00
#
_symmetry.space_group_name_H-M   'P 1'
#
loop_
_entity.id
_entity.type
_entity.pdbx_description
1 polymer ?
#
loop_
_entity_poly.entity_id
_entity_poly.type
_entity_poly.pdbx_seq_one_letter_code
_entity_poly.pdbx_strand_id
1 'polypeptide(L)'
;MNLYFAGSISGGRAFLSTYVDMVTFLQNKEHIVLTEHIIKPDVVEHENQYTDIEIYKRDMAWLRQSDALIAEVSNPSLGVGIEIATALGQNKPVLCLVHDQVFLTKMITGNPHPGLHVVRYEKKIDWQRAVDDFLNVLL
;
A
#
# COMPACT_ATOMS: atom_id res chain seq x y z
N MET A 1 14.19 5.65 1.63
CA MET A 1 13.02 6.40 1.10
C MET A 1 11.89 6.39 2.10
N ASN A 2 11.02 7.40 2.04
CA ASN A 2 9.76 7.42 2.77
C ASN A 2 8.69 6.71 1.93
N LEU A 3 8.10 5.66 2.46
CA LEU A 3 7.13 4.86 1.75
C LEU A 3 5.75 4.94 2.44
N TYR A 4 4.71 5.02 1.61
CA TYR A 4 3.33 4.85 2.04
C TYR A 4 2.93 3.41 1.74
N PHE A 5 2.68 2.60 2.77
CA PHE A 5 2.14 1.25 2.59
C PHE A 5 0.63 1.30 2.79
N ALA A 6 -0.12 0.77 1.84
CA ALA A 6 -1.58 0.74 1.86
C ALA A 6 -2.09 -0.70 1.85
N GLY A 7 -3.06 -0.96 2.70
CA GLY A 7 -3.77 -2.23 2.78
C GLY A 7 -5.14 -2.02 3.43
N SER A 8 -6.03 -2.98 3.31
CA SER A 8 -7.38 -2.87 3.87
C SER A 8 -7.33 -2.82 5.39
N ILE A 9 -7.97 -1.81 5.98
CA ILE A 9 -8.21 -1.70 7.43
C ILE A 9 -9.66 -2.03 7.72
N SER A 10 -10.59 -1.17 7.30
CA SER A 10 -12.03 -1.31 7.58
C SER A 10 -12.74 -2.29 6.66
N GLY A 11 -12.15 -2.65 5.53
CA GLY A 11 -12.68 -3.66 4.60
C GLY A 11 -12.40 -5.11 5.02
N GLY A 12 -11.72 -5.33 6.16
CA GLY A 12 -11.34 -6.63 6.68
C GLY A 12 -9.82 -6.81 6.81
N ARG A 13 -9.42 -7.78 7.62
CA ARG A 13 -8.00 -8.02 7.98
C ARG A 13 -7.50 -9.40 7.52
N ALA A 14 -8.08 -9.96 6.45
CA ALA A 14 -7.72 -11.29 5.95
C ALA A 14 -6.24 -11.42 5.56
N PHE A 15 -5.61 -10.32 5.11
CA PHE A 15 -4.21 -10.29 4.69
C PHE A 15 -3.27 -9.61 5.69
N LEU A 16 -3.68 -9.49 6.96
CA LEU A 16 -2.87 -8.82 7.99
C LEU A 16 -1.46 -9.42 8.11
N SER A 17 -1.33 -10.73 8.14
CA SER A 17 -0.01 -11.38 8.23
C SER A 17 0.89 -11.03 7.04
N THR A 18 0.31 -10.91 5.85
CA THR A 18 1.02 -10.47 4.65
C THR A 18 1.46 -9.01 4.77
N TYR A 19 0.60 -8.14 5.30
CA TYR A 19 0.99 -6.73 5.54
C TYR A 19 2.15 -6.62 6.53
N VAL A 20 2.11 -7.42 7.60
CA VAL A 20 3.22 -7.48 8.57
C VAL A 20 4.53 -7.87 7.89
N ASP A 21 4.50 -8.91 7.07
CA ASP A 21 5.67 -9.40 6.35
C ASP A 21 6.21 -8.32 5.39
N MET A 22 5.33 -7.66 4.64
CA MET A 22 5.72 -6.63 3.67
C MET A 22 6.32 -5.40 4.34
N VAL A 23 5.67 -4.87 5.38
CA VAL A 23 6.17 -3.71 6.11
C VAL A 23 7.52 -4.03 6.77
N THR A 24 7.63 -5.19 7.40
CA THR A 24 8.88 -5.64 8.02
C THR A 24 10.00 -5.74 6.99
N PHE A 25 9.71 -6.28 5.80
CA PHE A 25 10.68 -6.37 4.71
C PHE A 25 11.19 -4.98 4.28
N LEU A 26 10.29 -4.01 4.15
CA LEU A 26 10.66 -2.63 3.80
C LEU A 26 11.52 -1.98 4.88
N GLN A 27 11.15 -2.16 6.15
CA GLN A 27 11.90 -1.61 7.29
C GLN A 27 13.30 -2.24 7.42
N ASN A 28 13.42 -3.55 7.16
CA ASN A 28 14.71 -4.24 7.17
C ASN A 28 15.64 -3.76 6.05
N LYS A 29 15.10 -3.13 5.02
CA LYS A 29 15.86 -2.48 3.95
C LYS A 29 16.08 -0.99 4.20
N GLU A 30 15.91 -0.56 5.45
CA GLU A 30 16.15 0.82 5.91
C GLU A 30 15.22 1.86 5.27
N HIS A 31 14.05 1.43 4.76
CA HIS A 31 13.01 2.36 4.34
C HIS A 31 12.15 2.78 5.53
N ILE A 32 11.67 4.01 5.52
CA ILE A 32 10.72 4.52 6.50
C ILE A 32 9.31 4.30 5.97
N VAL A 33 8.54 3.48 6.68
CA VAL A 33 7.13 3.25 6.34
C VAL A 33 6.26 4.19 7.17
N LEU A 34 5.76 5.26 6.57
CA LEU A 34 5.00 6.30 7.27
C LEU A 34 3.70 5.76 7.87
N THR A 35 3.13 4.75 7.26
CA THR A 35 1.86 4.12 7.66
C THR A 35 2.07 2.81 8.42
N GLU A 36 3.15 2.66 9.17
CA GLU A 36 3.50 1.40 9.86
C GLU A 36 2.42 0.91 10.83
N HIS A 37 1.55 1.80 11.33
CA HIS A 37 0.45 1.43 12.23
C HIS A 37 -0.53 0.42 11.61
N ILE A 38 -0.57 0.29 10.28
CA ILE A 38 -1.48 -0.63 9.58
C ILE A 38 -1.26 -2.10 9.96
N ILE A 39 -0.05 -2.45 10.39
CA ILE A 39 0.26 -3.83 10.78
C ILE A 39 -0.15 -4.16 12.22
N LYS A 40 -0.63 -3.17 12.98
CA LYS A 40 -1.04 -3.40 14.36
C LYS A 40 -2.40 -4.10 14.40
N PRO A 41 -2.58 -5.13 15.25
CA PRO A 41 -3.85 -5.85 15.37
C PRO A 41 -5.02 -4.96 15.82
N ASP A 42 -4.73 -3.91 16.61
CA ASP A 42 -5.70 -2.96 17.17
C ASP A 42 -5.89 -1.70 16.32
N VAL A 43 -5.51 -1.74 15.05
CA VAL A 43 -5.57 -0.55 14.18
C VAL A 43 -6.98 0.05 14.10
N VAL A 44 -8.04 -0.77 14.08
CA VAL A 44 -9.43 -0.28 14.00
C VAL A 44 -9.78 0.52 15.25
N GLU A 45 -9.47 0.01 16.43
CA GLU A 45 -9.70 0.71 17.71
C GLU A 45 -8.85 1.98 17.79
N HIS A 46 -7.62 1.92 17.29
CA HIS A 46 -6.75 3.09 17.25
C HIS A 46 -7.30 4.17 16.32
N GLU A 47 -7.77 3.80 15.13
CA GLU A 47 -8.39 4.73 14.18
C GLU A 47 -9.66 5.38 14.75
N ASN A 48 -10.44 4.65 15.56
CA ASN A 48 -11.66 5.16 16.19
C ASN A 48 -11.41 6.28 17.22
N GLN A 49 -10.17 6.51 17.63
CA GLN A 49 -9.80 7.63 18.51
C GLN A 49 -9.73 8.97 17.75
N TYR A 50 -9.76 8.94 16.44
CA TYR A 50 -9.65 10.12 15.57
C TYR A 50 -10.98 10.40 14.87
N THR A 51 -11.23 11.67 14.56
CA THR A 51 -12.35 12.03 13.68
C THR A 51 -12.03 11.64 12.23
N ASP A 52 -13.06 11.55 11.41
CA ASP A 52 -12.93 11.26 9.98
C ASP A 52 -12.01 12.28 9.30
N ILE A 53 -12.17 13.56 9.65
CA ILE A 53 -11.36 14.66 9.10
C ILE A 53 -9.89 14.50 9.50
N GLU A 54 -9.62 14.15 10.74
CA GLU A 54 -8.25 13.96 11.25
C GLU A 54 -7.55 12.82 10.51
N ILE A 55 -8.23 11.68 10.32
CA ILE A 55 -7.69 10.54 9.58
C ILE A 55 -7.38 10.92 8.13
N TYR A 56 -8.33 11.55 7.45
CA TYR A 56 -8.12 11.98 6.07
C TYR A 56 -6.92 12.93 5.93
N LYS A 57 -6.84 13.94 6.80
CA LYS A 57 -5.73 14.92 6.76
C LYS A 57 -4.38 14.26 7.05
N ARG A 58 -4.34 13.34 8.03
CA ARG A 58 -3.13 12.60 8.39
C ARG A 58 -2.64 11.75 7.21
N ASP A 59 -3.53 10.96 6.65
CA ASP A 59 -3.17 10.03 5.57
C ASP A 59 -2.75 10.80 4.31
N MET A 60 -3.44 11.88 3.97
CA MET A 60 -3.06 12.73 2.85
C MET A 60 -1.71 13.45 3.09
N ALA A 61 -1.41 13.85 4.33
CA ALA A 61 -0.11 14.41 4.69
C ALA A 61 1.02 13.40 4.52
N TRP A 62 0.83 12.17 5.00
CA TRP A 62 1.80 11.09 4.81
C TRP A 62 2.01 10.76 3.34
N LEU A 63 0.93 10.74 2.58
CA LEU A 63 1.01 10.48 1.15
C LEU A 63 1.85 11.55 0.43
N ARG A 64 1.65 12.82 0.77
CA ARG A 64 2.48 13.91 0.23
C ARG A 64 3.96 13.78 0.58
N GLN A 65 4.26 13.30 1.80
CA GLN A 65 5.63 13.13 2.29
C GLN A 65 6.33 11.89 1.73
N SER A 66 5.56 10.94 1.19
CA SER A 66 6.12 9.71 0.67
C SER A 66 6.77 9.90 -0.69
N ASP A 67 7.79 9.08 -0.97
CA ASP A 67 8.45 9.01 -2.27
C ASP A 67 7.70 8.07 -3.22
N ALA A 68 7.06 7.05 -2.68
CA ALA A 68 6.31 6.04 -3.44
C ALA A 68 5.20 5.41 -2.57
N LEU A 69 4.22 4.80 -3.23
CA LEU A 69 3.17 4.03 -2.59
C LEU A 69 3.28 2.55 -2.97
N ILE A 70 3.24 1.67 -1.98
CA ILE A 70 3.13 0.22 -2.17
C ILE A 70 1.82 -0.23 -1.54
N ALA A 71 0.94 -0.84 -2.34
CA ALA A 71 -0.37 -1.30 -1.90
C ALA A 71 -0.51 -2.80 -2.05
N GLU A 72 -0.98 -3.48 -1.01
CA GLU A 72 -1.49 -4.85 -1.13
C GLU A 72 -3.00 -4.77 -1.35
N VAL A 73 -3.45 -5.16 -2.53
CA VAL A 73 -4.82 -4.91 -3.01
C VAL A 73 -5.66 -6.18 -3.14
N SER A 74 -5.25 -7.28 -2.53
CA SER A 74 -6.00 -8.55 -2.57
C SER A 74 -7.34 -8.45 -1.85
N ASN A 75 -7.43 -7.67 -0.77
CA ASN A 75 -8.69 -7.40 -0.09
C ASN A 75 -9.22 -6.03 -0.53
N PRO A 76 -10.38 -5.96 -1.22
CA PRO A 76 -10.90 -4.70 -1.73
C PRO A 76 -11.09 -3.65 -0.65
N SER A 77 -10.68 -2.42 -0.93
CA SER A 77 -10.78 -1.28 -0.02
C SER A 77 -10.98 0.01 -0.80
N LEU A 78 -12.06 0.73 -0.49
CA LEU A 78 -12.30 2.05 -1.09
C LEU A 78 -11.20 3.05 -0.71
N GLY A 79 -10.76 3.03 0.57
CA GLY A 79 -9.71 3.90 1.05
C GLY A 79 -8.39 3.70 0.30
N VAL A 80 -7.97 2.46 0.12
CA VAL A 80 -6.77 2.12 -0.65
C VAL A 80 -6.89 2.60 -2.11
N GLY A 81 -8.06 2.45 -2.73
CA GLY A 81 -8.32 2.96 -4.08
C GLY A 81 -8.14 4.48 -4.18
N ILE A 82 -8.64 5.23 -3.19
CA ILE A 82 -8.46 6.70 -3.12
C ILE A 82 -6.98 7.06 -2.98
N GLU A 83 -6.25 6.36 -2.12
CA GLU A 83 -4.81 6.58 -1.90
C GLU A 83 -4.00 6.33 -3.17
N ILE A 84 -4.29 5.24 -3.88
CA ILE A 84 -3.65 4.92 -5.17
C ILE A 84 -3.90 6.04 -6.19
N ALA A 85 -5.15 6.43 -6.39
CA ALA A 85 -5.52 7.47 -7.34
C ALA A 85 -4.87 8.81 -6.98
N THR A 86 -4.83 9.15 -5.70
CA THR A 86 -4.21 10.38 -5.21
C THR A 86 -2.70 10.37 -5.46
N ALA A 87 -2.02 9.27 -5.16
CA ALA A 87 -0.58 9.13 -5.41
C ALA A 87 -0.24 9.31 -6.89
N LEU A 88 -1.00 8.65 -7.76
CA LEU A 88 -0.81 8.80 -9.22
C LEU A 88 -1.07 10.24 -9.68
N GLY A 89 -2.09 10.90 -9.14
CA GLY A 89 -2.37 12.31 -9.42
C GLY A 89 -1.25 13.26 -8.97
N GLN A 90 -0.46 12.85 -8.00
CA GLN A 90 0.73 13.55 -7.53
C GLN A 90 2.01 13.11 -8.27
N ASN A 91 1.89 12.32 -9.32
CA ASN A 91 3.00 11.74 -10.08
C ASN A 91 3.95 10.88 -9.24
N LYS A 92 3.44 10.28 -8.17
CA LYS A 92 4.22 9.33 -7.37
C LYS A 92 4.14 7.94 -7.99
N PRO A 93 5.25 7.18 -8.00
CA PRO A 93 5.21 5.79 -8.43
C PRO A 93 4.40 4.93 -7.45
N VAL A 94 3.62 4.01 -8.01
CA VAL A 94 2.74 3.12 -7.26
C VAL A 94 2.98 1.68 -7.68
N LEU A 95 3.19 0.80 -6.70
CA LEU A 95 3.22 -0.65 -6.88
C LEU A 95 1.99 -1.26 -6.21
N CYS A 96 1.15 -1.93 -7.00
CA CYS A 96 0.05 -2.74 -6.49
C CYS A 96 0.45 -4.22 -6.52
N LEU A 97 0.39 -4.87 -5.36
CA LEU A 97 0.62 -6.29 -5.19
C LEU A 97 -0.72 -6.99 -4.97
N VAL A 98 -1.00 -8.02 -5.71
CA VAL A 98 -2.24 -8.78 -5.61
C VAL A 98 -1.96 -10.27 -5.67
N HIS A 99 -2.60 -11.05 -4.77
CA HIS A 99 -2.47 -12.49 -4.78
C HIS A 99 -3.01 -13.06 -6.11
N ASP A 100 -2.33 -14.07 -6.63
CA ASP A 100 -2.57 -14.64 -7.95
C ASP A 100 -4.02 -15.10 -8.19
N GLN A 101 -4.69 -15.61 -7.16
CA GLN A 101 -6.05 -16.16 -7.24
C GLN A 101 -7.14 -15.11 -6.97
N VAL A 102 -6.80 -13.85 -6.73
CA VAL A 102 -7.76 -12.81 -6.37
C VAL A 102 -8.13 -11.96 -7.58
N PHE A 103 -9.44 -11.71 -7.74
CA PHE A 103 -9.92 -10.74 -8.73
C PHE A 103 -9.50 -9.32 -8.36
N LEU A 104 -8.95 -8.60 -9.31
CA LEU A 104 -8.61 -7.19 -9.16
C LEU A 104 -9.47 -6.34 -10.10
N THR A 105 -9.99 -5.24 -9.57
CA THR A 105 -10.84 -4.32 -10.35
C THR A 105 -10.15 -3.84 -11.63
N LYS A 106 -10.92 -3.77 -12.71
CA LYS A 106 -10.46 -3.24 -14.01
C LYS A 106 -10.09 -1.76 -13.95
N MET A 107 -10.53 -1.03 -12.92
CA MET A 107 -10.13 0.36 -12.67
C MET A 107 -8.64 0.47 -12.30
N ILE A 108 -8.04 -0.60 -11.82
CA ILE A 108 -6.58 -0.70 -11.57
C ILE A 108 -5.89 -1.37 -12.74
N THR A 109 -6.33 -2.56 -13.16
CA THR A 109 -5.66 -3.31 -14.23
C THR A 109 -5.71 -2.61 -15.57
N GLY A 110 -6.75 -1.82 -15.82
CA GLY A 110 -6.93 -1.04 -17.05
C GLY A 110 -6.39 0.39 -16.99
N ASN A 111 -5.82 0.82 -15.87
CA ASN A 111 -5.31 2.18 -15.71
C ASN A 111 -3.96 2.33 -16.46
N PRO A 112 -3.86 3.22 -17.47
CA PRO A 112 -2.67 3.33 -18.30
C PRO A 112 -1.58 4.25 -17.70
N HIS A 113 -1.73 4.73 -16.47
CA HIS A 113 -0.77 5.67 -15.89
C HIS A 113 0.62 5.04 -15.84
N PRO A 114 1.68 5.71 -16.37
CA PRO A 114 3.02 5.12 -16.47
C PRO A 114 3.67 4.86 -15.10
N GLY A 115 3.24 5.54 -14.05
CA GLY A 115 3.73 5.34 -12.69
C GLY A 115 3.07 4.17 -11.95
N LEU A 116 2.05 3.53 -12.53
CA LEU A 116 1.34 2.41 -11.91
C LEU A 116 1.94 1.07 -12.38
N HIS A 117 2.36 0.26 -11.41
CA HIS A 117 2.84 -1.10 -11.64
C HIS A 117 1.95 -2.07 -10.88
N VAL A 118 1.50 -3.13 -11.54
CA VAL A 118 0.65 -4.17 -10.94
C VAL A 118 1.36 -5.50 -11.08
N VAL A 119 1.61 -6.18 -9.96
CA VAL A 119 2.29 -7.47 -9.95
C VAL A 119 1.48 -8.48 -9.14
N ARG A 120 1.18 -9.61 -9.76
CA ARG A 120 0.57 -10.76 -9.08
C ARG A 120 1.63 -11.61 -8.42
N TYR A 121 1.33 -12.11 -7.23
CA TYR A 121 2.24 -12.98 -6.49
C TYR A 121 1.51 -14.21 -5.96
N GLU A 122 2.21 -15.31 -5.85
CA GLU A 122 1.75 -16.53 -5.19
C GLU A 122 2.52 -16.73 -3.88
N LYS A 123 3.84 -16.59 -3.93
CA LYS A 123 4.76 -16.84 -2.81
C LYS A 123 5.41 -15.55 -2.32
N LYS A 124 5.93 -15.61 -1.10
CA LYS A 124 6.68 -14.50 -0.49
C LYS A 124 7.79 -13.98 -1.40
N ILE A 125 8.58 -14.88 -1.99
CA ILE A 125 9.67 -14.48 -2.88
C ILE A 125 9.20 -13.68 -4.09
N ASP A 126 8.00 -13.93 -4.58
CA ASP A 126 7.46 -13.24 -5.75
C ASP A 126 7.24 -11.75 -5.46
N TRP A 127 6.56 -11.43 -4.34
CA TRP A 127 6.35 -10.03 -4.00
C TRP A 127 7.63 -9.34 -3.50
N GLN A 128 8.55 -10.09 -2.87
CA GLN A 128 9.85 -9.53 -2.48
C GLN A 128 10.64 -9.05 -3.69
N ARG A 129 10.69 -9.86 -4.75
CA ARG A 129 11.33 -9.48 -6.02
C ARG A 129 10.64 -8.26 -6.66
N ALA A 130 9.31 -8.27 -6.70
CA ALA A 130 8.55 -7.15 -7.26
C ALA A 130 8.85 -5.83 -6.52
N VAL A 131 8.94 -5.87 -5.20
CA VAL A 131 9.29 -4.70 -4.38
C VAL A 131 10.73 -4.25 -4.67
N ASP A 132 11.68 -5.19 -4.71
CA ASP A 132 13.08 -4.86 -5.01
C ASP A 132 13.23 -4.24 -6.39
N ASP A 133 12.62 -4.83 -7.41
CA ASP A 133 12.67 -4.31 -8.79
C ASP A 133 12.05 -2.91 -8.86
N PHE A 134 10.91 -2.70 -8.22
CA PHE A 134 10.24 -1.42 -8.17
C PHE A 134 11.09 -0.33 -7.49
N LEU A 135 11.64 -0.64 -6.31
CA LEU A 135 12.42 0.33 -5.54
C LEU A 135 13.78 0.63 -6.18
N ASN A 136 14.41 -0.37 -6.80
CA ASN A 136 15.71 -0.19 -7.45
C ASN A 136 15.64 0.79 -8.64
N VAL A 137 14.53 0.82 -9.36
CA VAL A 137 14.32 1.79 -10.45
C VAL A 137 14.20 3.22 -9.93
N LEU A 138 13.74 3.40 -8.69
CA LEU A 138 13.52 4.72 -8.08
C LEU A 138 14.79 5.29 -7.42
N LEU A 139 15.75 4.46 -7.15
CA LEU A 139 17.04 4.86 -6.53
C LEU A 139 18.07 5.35 -7.60
#